data_f675ba0b1834f96759ef79679456e895
#
_entry.id   f675ba0b1834f96759ef79679456e895
#
_cell.length_a   1.000
_cell.length_b   1.000
_cell.length_c   1.000
_cell.angle_alpha   90.00
_cell.angle_beta   90.00
_cell.angle_gamma   90.00
#
_symmetry.space_group_name_H-M   'P 1'
#
loop_
_entity.id
_entity.type
_entity.pdbx_description
1 polymer ?
#
loop_
_entity_poly.entity_id
_entity_poly.type
_entity_poly.pdbx_seq_one_letter_code
_entity_poly.pdbx_strand_id
1 'polypeptide(L)'
;CALAWSPDSRRVATGSHDDTVRVWDATTGQTQLVLGAGNSVETVSWSPDGTRLSVGAKIGGNRVWDATTGEPRLTVDNGARELSEVVWSPDGTRLATSSYLSPRVLILDASTGDVVQALTAGEDDVNDIAWSPDGERILTGLGDDRAAIWDAARGERLLTLEGHSDMITSVAWSPNGQRVLTGSQDGTARIWDASTGEVIHTYTGNWVRDVV
;
A
#
# COMPACT_ATOMS: atom_id res chain seq x y z
N CYS A 1 3.01 -10.45 -9.38
CA CYS A 1 4.29 -10.70 -8.65
C CYS A 1 4.67 -9.46 -7.87
N ALA A 2 4.91 -9.59 -6.60
CA ALA A 2 5.29 -8.50 -5.70
C ALA A 2 6.73 -8.67 -5.25
N LEU A 3 7.43 -7.56 -4.99
CA LEU A 3 8.76 -7.57 -4.38
C LEU A 3 8.94 -6.35 -3.47
N ALA A 4 9.72 -6.57 -2.40
CA ALA A 4 10.04 -5.52 -1.45
C ALA A 4 11.41 -5.75 -0.82
N TRP A 5 12.17 -4.67 -0.66
CA TRP A 5 13.38 -4.65 0.14
C TRP A 5 13.08 -4.56 1.63
N SER A 6 13.83 -5.27 2.45
CA SER A 6 13.83 -4.99 3.90
C SER A 6 14.47 -3.62 4.19
N PRO A 7 14.04 -2.93 5.27
CA PRO A 7 14.54 -1.58 5.58
C PRO A 7 16.06 -1.51 5.80
N ASP A 8 16.68 -2.61 6.21
CA ASP A 8 18.14 -2.72 6.39
C ASP A 8 18.89 -3.07 5.10
N SER A 9 18.18 -3.21 3.96
CA SER A 9 18.72 -3.58 2.65
C SER A 9 19.44 -4.94 2.60
N ARG A 10 19.19 -5.83 3.58
CA ARG A 10 19.85 -7.14 3.65
C ARG A 10 19.01 -8.28 3.10
N ARG A 11 17.71 -8.08 2.97
CA ARG A 11 16.76 -9.10 2.51
C ARG A 11 15.84 -8.55 1.43
N VAL A 12 15.39 -9.45 0.57
CA VAL A 12 14.34 -9.18 -0.42
C VAL A 12 13.21 -10.15 -0.18
N ALA A 13 11.97 -9.67 -0.17
CA ALA A 13 10.79 -10.52 -0.20
C ALA A 13 10.22 -10.55 -1.61
N THR A 14 9.83 -11.71 -2.09
CA THR A 14 9.16 -11.89 -3.39
C THR A 14 7.89 -12.68 -3.21
N GLY A 15 6.77 -12.15 -3.72
CA GLY A 15 5.49 -12.84 -3.79
C GLY A 15 5.23 -13.42 -5.17
N SER A 16 4.69 -14.62 -5.23
CA SER A 16 4.47 -15.37 -6.46
C SER A 16 3.02 -15.83 -6.62
N HIS A 17 2.63 -16.08 -7.87
CA HIS A 17 1.37 -16.76 -8.20
C HIS A 17 1.38 -18.25 -7.86
N ASP A 18 2.51 -18.80 -7.40
CA ASP A 18 2.62 -20.17 -6.88
C ASP A 18 2.20 -20.30 -5.41
N ASP A 19 1.50 -19.29 -4.88
CA ASP A 19 0.98 -19.21 -3.51
C ASP A 19 2.09 -19.10 -2.45
N THR A 20 3.31 -18.74 -2.82
CA THR A 20 4.43 -18.60 -1.89
C THR A 20 4.99 -17.18 -1.83
N VAL A 21 5.46 -16.82 -0.66
CA VAL A 21 6.38 -15.70 -0.46
C VAL A 21 7.74 -16.26 -0.08
N ARG A 22 8.79 -15.77 -0.71
CA ARG A 22 10.17 -16.13 -0.37
C ARG A 22 10.92 -14.93 0.14
N VAL A 23 11.68 -15.13 1.21
CA VAL A 23 12.62 -14.15 1.72
C VAL A 23 14.03 -14.61 1.38
N TRP A 24 14.78 -13.73 0.75
CA TRP A 24 16.10 -13.99 0.20
C TRP A 24 17.14 -13.15 0.95
N ASP A 25 18.31 -13.71 1.16
CA ASP A 25 19.51 -12.94 1.54
C ASP A 25 20.01 -12.18 0.31
N ALA A 26 20.06 -10.85 0.40
CA ALA A 26 20.41 -9.99 -0.72
C ALA A 26 21.90 -10.07 -1.12
N THR A 27 22.77 -10.59 -0.24
CA THR A 27 24.19 -10.73 -0.49
C THR A 27 24.52 -12.06 -1.17
N THR A 28 23.92 -13.14 -0.67
CA THR A 28 24.24 -14.50 -1.10
C THR A 28 23.27 -15.07 -2.14
N GLY A 29 22.08 -14.46 -2.26
CA GLY A 29 20.99 -14.96 -3.09
C GLY A 29 20.31 -16.22 -2.53
N GLN A 30 20.63 -16.63 -1.30
CA GLN A 30 20.03 -17.82 -0.69
C GLN A 30 18.65 -17.52 -0.15
N THR A 31 17.74 -18.48 -0.30
CA THR A 31 16.41 -18.42 0.32
C THR A 31 16.56 -18.65 1.83
N GLN A 32 16.07 -17.69 2.62
CA GLN A 32 16.03 -17.80 4.09
C GLN A 32 14.69 -18.35 4.59
N LEU A 33 13.57 -17.94 3.98
CA LEU A 33 12.22 -18.40 4.33
C LEU A 33 11.39 -18.68 3.08
N VAL A 34 10.45 -19.62 3.23
CA VAL A 34 9.37 -19.86 2.29
C VAL A 34 8.06 -19.88 3.08
N LEU A 35 7.16 -18.96 2.80
CA LEU A 35 5.89 -18.78 3.48
C LEU A 35 4.76 -19.19 2.53
N GLY A 36 3.83 -20.02 3.01
CA GLY A 36 2.63 -20.39 2.26
C GLY A 36 1.52 -19.36 2.42
N ALA A 37 1.27 -18.56 1.40
CA ALA A 37 0.20 -17.57 1.41
C ALA A 37 -1.21 -18.19 1.23
N GLY A 38 -1.27 -19.40 0.67
CA GLY A 38 -2.52 -20.13 0.44
C GLY A 38 -3.31 -19.66 -0.77
N ASN A 39 -2.84 -18.64 -1.47
CA ASN A 39 -3.35 -18.15 -2.75
C ASN A 39 -2.33 -17.22 -3.41
N SER A 40 -2.55 -16.89 -4.70
CA SER A 40 -1.73 -15.97 -5.48
C SER A 40 -1.41 -14.68 -4.70
N VAL A 41 -0.11 -14.37 -4.57
CA VAL A 41 0.37 -13.20 -3.84
C VAL A 41 0.37 -11.98 -4.75
N GLU A 42 -0.36 -10.94 -4.34
CA GLU A 42 -0.47 -9.67 -5.07
C GLU A 42 0.47 -8.61 -4.51
N THR A 43 0.63 -8.55 -3.18
CA THR A 43 1.49 -7.55 -2.53
C THR A 43 2.29 -8.15 -1.38
N VAL A 44 3.49 -7.62 -1.16
CA VAL A 44 4.34 -7.89 0.01
C VAL A 44 4.93 -6.57 0.50
N SER A 45 4.97 -6.38 1.81
CA SER A 45 5.54 -5.16 2.40
C SER A 45 6.21 -5.48 3.75
N TRP A 46 7.39 -4.92 3.98
CA TRP A 46 8.10 -5.03 5.24
C TRP A 46 7.62 -4.01 6.25
N SER A 47 7.51 -4.41 7.51
CA SER A 47 7.39 -3.45 8.60
C SER A 47 8.65 -2.57 8.68
N PRO A 48 8.54 -1.30 9.12
CA PRO A 48 9.68 -0.38 9.17
C PRO A 48 10.85 -0.86 10.03
N ASP A 49 10.58 -1.71 11.04
CA ASP A 49 11.60 -2.35 11.89
C ASP A 49 12.23 -3.60 11.25
N GLY A 50 11.72 -4.06 10.09
CA GLY A 50 12.20 -5.24 9.38
C GLY A 50 11.90 -6.57 10.07
N THR A 51 11.06 -6.60 11.12
CA THR A 51 10.76 -7.81 11.88
C THR A 51 9.55 -8.57 11.36
N ARG A 52 8.67 -7.89 10.63
CA ARG A 52 7.41 -8.47 10.13
C ARG A 52 7.26 -8.24 8.63
N LEU A 53 6.49 -9.10 8.01
CA LEU A 53 6.14 -9.04 6.60
C LEU A 53 4.63 -9.13 6.45
N SER A 54 4.00 -8.11 5.85
CA SER A 54 2.61 -8.21 5.42
C SER A 54 2.54 -8.78 4.01
N VAL A 55 1.59 -9.66 3.80
CA VAL A 55 1.37 -10.37 2.55
C VAL A 55 -0.11 -10.25 2.19
N GLY A 56 -0.39 -9.66 1.06
CA GLY A 56 -1.73 -9.63 0.45
C GLY A 56 -1.87 -10.75 -0.56
N ALA A 57 -2.86 -11.62 -0.35
CA ALA A 57 -3.20 -12.69 -1.27
C ALA A 57 -4.56 -12.42 -1.93
N LYS A 58 -4.71 -12.85 -3.17
CA LYS A 58 -5.92 -12.60 -3.97
C LYS A 58 -7.20 -13.09 -3.30
N ILE A 59 -7.15 -14.24 -2.63
CA ILE A 59 -8.27 -14.81 -1.87
C ILE A 59 -7.72 -15.32 -0.53
N GLY A 60 -8.43 -15.09 0.57
CA GLY A 60 -8.06 -15.66 1.87
C GLY A 60 -7.46 -14.69 2.87
N GLY A 61 -7.50 -13.41 2.55
CA GLY A 61 -7.12 -12.34 3.49
C GLY A 61 -5.63 -12.01 3.53
N ASN A 62 -5.35 -10.91 4.19
CA ASN A 62 -3.98 -10.49 4.46
C ASN A 62 -3.41 -11.23 5.66
N ARG A 63 -2.14 -11.51 5.61
CA ARG A 63 -1.42 -12.10 6.73
C ARG A 63 -0.18 -11.29 7.07
N VAL A 64 0.09 -11.19 8.37
CA VAL A 64 1.36 -10.67 8.87
C VAL A 64 2.17 -11.85 9.40
N TRP A 65 3.40 -11.94 8.95
CA TRP A 65 4.33 -13.00 9.29
C TRP A 65 5.50 -12.44 10.08
N ASP A 66 6.04 -13.23 11.00
CA ASP A 66 7.36 -12.98 11.56
C ASP A 66 8.42 -13.23 10.47
N ALA A 67 9.19 -12.21 10.16
CA ALA A 67 10.16 -12.26 9.06
C ALA A 67 11.49 -12.97 9.43
N THR A 68 11.59 -13.51 10.65
CA THR A 68 12.72 -14.28 11.12
C THR A 68 12.38 -15.76 11.25
N THR A 69 11.22 -16.07 11.87
CA THR A 69 10.80 -17.46 12.11
C THR A 69 9.91 -18.02 11.02
N GLY A 70 9.26 -17.16 10.23
CA GLY A 70 8.27 -17.56 9.23
C GLY A 70 6.92 -17.97 9.85
N GLU A 71 6.68 -17.66 11.12
CA GLU A 71 5.40 -17.97 11.76
C GLU A 71 4.34 -16.89 11.46
N PRO A 72 3.08 -17.30 11.22
CA PRO A 72 1.99 -16.34 11.08
C PRO A 72 1.73 -15.64 12.42
N ARG A 73 1.65 -14.31 12.39
CA ARG A 73 1.36 -13.47 13.57
C ARG A 73 -0.07 -12.99 13.58
N LEU A 74 -0.61 -12.66 12.42
CA LEU A 74 -1.92 -12.06 12.30
C LEU A 74 -2.57 -12.46 10.98
N THR A 75 -3.87 -12.73 11.01
CA THR A 75 -4.71 -12.78 9.82
C THR A 75 -5.61 -11.56 9.83
N VAL A 76 -5.52 -10.75 8.79
CA VAL A 76 -6.32 -9.54 8.63
C VAL A 76 -7.51 -9.88 7.75
N ASP A 77 -8.69 -9.92 8.36
CA ASP A 77 -9.95 -10.03 7.62
C ASP A 77 -10.55 -8.62 7.46
N ASN A 78 -10.54 -8.11 6.24
CA ASN A 78 -11.17 -6.83 5.92
C ASN A 78 -12.60 -6.97 5.38
N GLY A 79 -13.17 -8.17 5.43
CA GLY A 79 -14.52 -8.49 4.97
C GLY A 79 -14.67 -8.51 3.44
N ALA A 80 -13.59 -8.34 2.68
CA ALA A 80 -13.59 -8.36 1.23
C ALA A 80 -13.06 -9.69 0.67
N ARG A 81 -13.54 -10.04 -0.51
CA ARG A 81 -13.14 -11.30 -1.18
C ARG A 81 -11.78 -11.22 -1.84
N GLU A 82 -11.38 -10.04 -2.29
CA GLU A 82 -10.11 -9.80 -3.00
C GLU A 82 -9.45 -8.55 -2.41
N LEU A 83 -8.18 -8.68 -2.05
CA LEU A 83 -7.38 -7.58 -1.53
C LEU A 83 -6.55 -6.98 -2.65
N SER A 84 -6.41 -5.65 -2.64
CA SER A 84 -5.50 -4.96 -3.55
C SER A 84 -4.18 -4.63 -2.86
N GLU A 85 -4.20 -4.13 -1.63
CA GLU A 85 -2.98 -3.65 -1.02
C GLU A 85 -2.96 -3.72 0.52
N VAL A 86 -1.74 -3.83 1.09
CA VAL A 86 -1.45 -3.71 2.53
C VAL A 86 -0.17 -2.96 2.72
N VAL A 87 -0.25 -1.82 3.38
CA VAL A 87 0.91 -0.96 3.66
C VAL A 87 1.05 -0.64 5.15
N TRP A 88 2.28 -0.68 5.63
CA TRP A 88 2.62 -0.32 7.01
C TRP A 88 2.65 1.18 7.21
N SER A 89 2.15 1.66 8.35
CA SER A 89 2.46 3.02 8.82
C SER A 89 3.96 3.16 9.11
N PRO A 90 4.56 4.34 8.97
CA PRO A 90 6.00 4.55 9.17
C PRO A 90 6.50 4.18 10.57
N ASP A 91 5.64 4.22 11.58
CA ASP A 91 5.94 3.82 12.96
C ASP A 91 5.76 2.31 13.20
N GLY A 92 5.23 1.56 12.22
CA GLY A 92 4.97 0.12 12.29
C GLY A 92 3.85 -0.29 13.24
N THR A 93 3.05 0.66 13.75
CA THR A 93 1.96 0.38 14.69
C THR A 93 0.63 0.09 14.02
N ARG A 94 0.47 0.52 12.76
CA ARG A 94 -0.78 0.37 11.99
C ARG A 94 -0.52 -0.22 10.61
N LEU A 95 -1.58 -0.80 10.05
CA LEU A 95 -1.67 -1.26 8.67
C LEU A 95 -2.82 -0.52 7.99
N ALA A 96 -2.62 -0.06 6.76
CA ALA A 96 -3.72 0.35 5.90
C ALA A 96 -3.96 -0.72 4.83
N THR A 97 -5.22 -1.05 4.57
CA THR A 97 -5.60 -2.06 3.57
C THR A 97 -6.69 -1.53 2.67
N SER A 98 -6.57 -1.78 1.39
CA SER A 98 -7.64 -1.58 0.41
C SER A 98 -8.08 -2.92 -0.17
N SER A 99 -9.22 -2.93 -0.85
CA SER A 99 -9.78 -4.11 -1.49
C SER A 99 -10.21 -3.80 -2.90
N TYR A 100 -10.07 -4.77 -3.80
CA TYR A 100 -10.58 -4.66 -5.15
C TYR A 100 -12.10 -4.45 -5.14
N LEU A 101 -12.60 -3.56 -5.97
CA LEU A 101 -14.03 -3.22 -6.07
C LEU A 101 -14.62 -2.73 -4.73
N SER A 102 -13.84 -2.01 -3.95
CA SER A 102 -14.28 -1.42 -2.69
C SER A 102 -13.81 0.01 -2.53
N PRO A 103 -14.70 0.94 -2.17
CA PRO A 103 -14.34 2.32 -1.89
C PRO A 103 -13.75 2.51 -0.48
N ARG A 104 -13.39 1.43 0.21
CA ARG A 104 -12.98 1.49 1.62
C ARG A 104 -11.50 1.20 1.79
N VAL A 105 -10.86 2.03 2.62
CA VAL A 105 -9.56 1.74 3.22
C VAL A 105 -9.78 1.49 4.71
N LEU A 106 -9.30 0.36 5.22
CA LEU A 106 -9.32 0.08 6.65
C LEU A 106 -7.94 0.33 7.24
N ILE A 107 -7.90 1.03 8.35
CA ILE A 107 -6.70 1.20 9.17
C ILE A 107 -6.85 0.28 10.38
N LEU A 108 -5.84 -0.55 10.59
CA LEU A 108 -5.84 -1.62 11.58
C LEU A 108 -4.69 -1.42 12.56
N ASP A 109 -4.88 -1.81 13.81
CA ASP A 109 -3.80 -2.00 14.76
C ASP A 109 -2.96 -3.21 14.31
N ALA A 110 -1.66 -3.01 14.13
CA ALA A 110 -0.76 -4.02 13.57
C ALA A 110 -0.38 -5.13 14.56
N SER A 111 -0.80 -5.03 15.82
CA SER A 111 -0.58 -6.04 16.85
C SER A 111 -1.81 -6.93 17.09
N THR A 112 -3.01 -6.38 17.00
CA THR A 112 -4.27 -7.10 17.25
C THR A 112 -5.03 -7.44 15.99
N GLY A 113 -4.88 -6.65 14.91
CA GLY A 113 -5.67 -6.75 13.70
C GLY A 113 -7.03 -6.05 13.79
N ASP A 114 -7.31 -5.38 14.89
CA ASP A 114 -8.58 -4.67 15.07
C ASP A 114 -8.63 -3.45 14.15
N VAL A 115 -9.80 -3.20 13.58
CA VAL A 115 -10.04 -2.00 12.79
C VAL A 115 -10.12 -0.80 13.74
N VAL A 116 -9.17 0.13 13.60
CA VAL A 116 -9.14 1.37 14.39
C VAL A 116 -9.78 2.54 13.65
N GLN A 117 -9.81 2.50 12.32
CA GLN A 117 -10.45 3.52 11.49
C GLN A 117 -10.86 2.95 10.13
N ALA A 118 -11.89 3.53 9.51
CA ALA A 118 -12.31 3.23 8.16
C ALA A 118 -12.47 4.53 7.37
N LEU A 119 -11.85 4.61 6.20
CA LEU A 119 -12.01 5.68 5.24
C LEU A 119 -12.98 5.20 4.16
N THR A 120 -13.86 6.09 3.69
CA THR A 120 -14.79 5.76 2.60
C THR A 120 -14.60 6.77 1.48
N ALA A 121 -14.03 6.31 0.39
CA ALA A 121 -13.63 7.16 -0.75
C ALA A 121 -14.80 7.60 -1.65
N GLY A 122 -16.02 7.23 -1.32
CA GLY A 122 -17.22 7.49 -2.12
C GLY A 122 -17.82 6.22 -2.68
N GLU A 123 -18.08 6.18 -3.99
CA GLU A 123 -18.58 4.99 -4.70
C GLU A 123 -17.48 4.31 -5.53
N ASP A 124 -16.30 4.93 -5.63
CA ASP A 124 -15.23 4.51 -6.52
C ASP A 124 -14.21 3.61 -5.83
N ASP A 125 -13.64 2.70 -6.59
CA ASP A 125 -12.63 1.76 -6.11
C ASP A 125 -11.34 2.48 -5.70
N VAL A 126 -10.68 1.96 -4.67
CA VAL A 126 -9.34 2.40 -4.26
C VAL A 126 -8.30 1.50 -4.93
N ASN A 127 -7.54 2.07 -5.86
CA ASN A 127 -6.55 1.34 -6.65
C ASN A 127 -5.18 1.27 -5.97
N ASP A 128 -4.81 2.31 -5.20
CA ASP A 128 -3.52 2.40 -4.53
C ASP A 128 -3.59 3.27 -3.28
N ILE A 129 -2.76 2.98 -2.26
CA ILE A 129 -2.72 3.68 -0.99
C ILE A 129 -1.29 3.91 -0.51
N ALA A 130 -1.04 5.07 0.08
CA ALA A 130 0.25 5.39 0.67
C ALA A 130 0.11 6.16 1.98
N TRP A 131 0.91 5.80 2.99
CA TRP A 131 1.06 6.58 4.22
C TRP A 131 1.96 7.80 4.00
N SER A 132 1.58 8.93 4.58
CA SER A 132 2.51 10.05 4.71
C SER A 132 3.69 9.68 5.64
N PRO A 133 4.87 10.27 5.46
CA PRO A 133 6.06 9.93 6.27
C PRO A 133 5.91 10.19 7.78
N ASP A 134 5.00 11.09 8.18
CA ASP A 134 4.64 11.36 9.58
C ASP A 134 3.64 10.34 10.14
N GLY A 135 3.02 9.51 9.28
CA GLY A 135 1.98 8.56 9.66
C GLY A 135 0.64 9.20 10.04
N GLU A 136 0.44 10.50 9.78
CA GLU A 136 -0.79 11.20 10.13
C GLU A 136 -1.83 11.19 9.02
N ARG A 137 -1.40 10.96 7.77
CA ARG A 137 -2.27 11.03 6.58
C ARG A 137 -2.16 9.79 5.71
N ILE A 138 -3.26 9.50 5.00
CA ILE A 138 -3.32 8.49 3.92
C ILE A 138 -3.57 9.23 2.61
N LEU A 139 -2.88 8.81 1.56
CA LEU A 139 -3.16 9.17 0.18
C LEU A 139 -3.82 7.98 -0.50
N THR A 140 -4.90 8.21 -1.24
CA THR A 140 -5.60 7.19 -2.04
C THR A 140 -5.64 7.61 -3.50
N GLY A 141 -5.36 6.67 -4.39
CA GLY A 141 -5.64 6.78 -5.82
C GLY A 141 -6.96 6.07 -6.13
N LEU A 142 -7.86 6.75 -6.84
CA LEU A 142 -9.23 6.29 -7.07
C LEU A 142 -9.47 5.91 -8.54
N GLY A 143 -10.47 5.08 -8.77
CA GLY A 143 -10.89 4.64 -10.09
C GLY A 143 -11.60 5.72 -10.93
N ASP A 144 -11.94 6.86 -10.33
CA ASP A 144 -12.69 7.95 -10.92
C ASP A 144 -11.85 9.17 -11.32
N ASP A 145 -10.58 8.97 -11.67
CA ASP A 145 -9.61 10.01 -12.08
C ASP A 145 -9.11 10.95 -10.96
N ARG A 146 -9.52 10.75 -9.70
CA ARG A 146 -9.14 11.57 -8.55
C ARG A 146 -8.17 10.85 -7.61
N ALA A 147 -7.41 11.61 -6.84
CA ALA A 147 -6.76 11.14 -5.63
C ALA A 147 -7.26 11.95 -4.43
N ALA A 148 -7.11 11.40 -3.22
CA ALA A 148 -7.55 12.08 -2.02
C ALA A 148 -6.55 11.92 -0.88
N ILE A 149 -6.44 12.96 -0.05
CA ILE A 149 -5.64 12.95 1.18
C ILE A 149 -6.61 12.93 2.37
N TRP A 150 -6.34 12.04 3.32
CA TRP A 150 -7.19 11.76 4.48
C TRP A 150 -6.43 11.95 5.78
N ASP A 151 -7.10 12.41 6.83
CA ASP A 151 -6.66 12.30 8.22
C ASP A 151 -6.80 10.83 8.67
N ALA A 152 -5.68 10.18 8.97
CA ALA A 152 -5.67 8.76 9.29
C ALA A 152 -6.31 8.44 10.66
N ALA A 153 -6.37 9.40 11.57
CA ALA A 153 -6.96 9.20 12.89
C ALA A 153 -8.46 9.50 12.91
N ARG A 154 -8.91 10.52 12.17
CA ARG A 154 -10.32 10.93 12.12
C ARG A 154 -11.11 10.27 11.01
N GLY A 155 -10.43 9.78 9.96
CA GLY A 155 -11.08 9.24 8.76
C GLY A 155 -11.70 10.33 7.87
N GLU A 156 -11.36 11.59 8.10
CA GLU A 156 -11.88 12.73 7.36
C GLU A 156 -11.05 12.98 6.09
N ARG A 157 -11.73 13.26 4.98
CA ARG A 157 -11.05 13.69 3.75
C ARG A 157 -10.61 15.14 3.89
N LEU A 158 -9.29 15.37 3.80
CA LEU A 158 -8.68 16.70 3.91
C LEU A 158 -8.65 17.41 2.55
N LEU A 159 -8.27 16.69 1.49
CA LEU A 159 -8.14 17.23 0.13
C LEU A 159 -8.62 16.23 -0.90
N THR A 160 -9.14 16.75 -2.01
CA THR A 160 -9.34 16.01 -3.27
C THR A 160 -8.40 16.61 -4.31
N LEU A 161 -7.64 15.76 -5.00
CA LEU A 161 -6.71 16.12 -6.06
C LEU A 161 -7.39 15.83 -7.39
N GLU A 162 -7.82 16.88 -8.08
CA GLU A 162 -8.56 16.81 -9.33
C GLU A 162 -7.71 17.28 -10.50
N GLY A 163 -7.80 16.59 -11.65
CA GLY A 163 -7.14 17.05 -12.86
C GLY A 163 -6.62 15.95 -13.78
N HIS A 164 -6.45 14.71 -13.31
CA HIS A 164 -6.29 13.59 -14.23
C HIS A 164 -7.59 13.37 -15.04
N SER A 165 -7.50 12.68 -16.16
CA SER A 165 -8.65 12.40 -17.02
C SER A 165 -8.93 10.90 -17.19
N ASP A 166 -8.26 10.08 -16.39
CA ASP A 166 -8.46 8.64 -16.29
C ASP A 166 -8.01 8.15 -14.92
N MET A 167 -8.34 6.91 -14.56
CA MET A 167 -8.10 6.34 -13.24
C MET A 167 -6.65 6.51 -12.76
N ILE A 168 -6.50 6.70 -11.45
CA ILE A 168 -5.20 6.72 -10.80
C ILE A 168 -4.73 5.28 -10.60
N THR A 169 -3.52 4.99 -11.03
CA THR A 169 -2.90 3.65 -10.96
C THR A 169 -1.93 3.49 -9.81
N SER A 170 -1.28 4.59 -9.41
CA SER A 170 -0.32 4.56 -8.31
C SER A 170 -0.15 5.93 -7.65
N VAL A 171 0.17 5.93 -6.36
CA VAL A 171 0.35 7.15 -5.57
C VAL A 171 1.55 7.03 -4.63
N ALA A 172 2.27 8.13 -4.40
CA ALA A 172 3.39 8.17 -3.49
C ALA A 172 3.51 9.51 -2.76
N TRP A 173 4.09 9.50 -1.56
CA TRP A 173 4.47 10.69 -0.82
C TRP A 173 5.95 11.02 -1.05
N SER A 174 6.26 12.30 -1.13
CA SER A 174 7.66 12.74 -0.99
C SER A 174 8.16 12.46 0.44
N PRO A 175 9.48 12.15 0.62
CA PRO A 175 10.02 11.80 1.94
C PRO A 175 9.85 12.89 3.02
N ASN A 176 9.67 14.14 2.62
CA ASN A 176 9.42 15.24 3.55
C ASN A 176 7.92 15.51 3.81
N GLY A 177 7.01 14.73 3.20
CA GLY A 177 5.56 14.86 3.35
C GLY A 177 4.94 16.14 2.78
N GLN A 178 5.70 16.93 1.99
CA GLN A 178 5.20 18.20 1.44
C GLN A 178 4.53 18.05 0.08
N ARG A 179 4.80 16.96 -0.63
CA ARG A 179 4.29 16.70 -1.97
C ARG A 179 3.75 15.28 -2.08
N VAL A 180 2.85 15.10 -3.01
CA VAL A 180 2.41 13.79 -3.44
C VAL A 180 2.59 13.63 -4.95
N LEU A 181 2.79 12.41 -5.38
CA LEU A 181 2.93 12.01 -6.77
C LEU A 181 1.79 11.07 -7.10
N THR A 182 1.16 11.26 -8.25
CA THR A 182 0.12 10.37 -8.79
C THR A 182 0.49 9.95 -10.19
N GLY A 183 0.28 8.68 -10.52
CA GLY A 183 0.33 8.14 -11.87
C GLY A 183 -1.06 7.74 -12.34
N SER A 184 -1.38 7.98 -13.61
CA SER A 184 -2.69 7.72 -14.17
C SER A 184 -2.63 7.01 -15.52
N GLN A 185 -3.73 6.34 -15.87
CA GLN A 185 -3.94 5.78 -17.20
C GLN A 185 -4.11 6.85 -18.28
N ASP A 186 -4.30 8.13 -17.91
CA ASP A 186 -4.27 9.25 -18.86
C ASP A 186 -2.89 9.49 -19.50
N GLY A 187 -1.87 8.69 -19.11
CA GLY A 187 -0.52 8.79 -19.61
C GLY A 187 0.30 9.88 -18.93
N THR A 188 -0.17 10.42 -17.80
CA THR A 188 0.56 11.45 -17.06
C THR A 188 0.89 11.02 -15.64
N ALA A 189 2.00 11.56 -15.10
CA ALA A 189 2.27 11.61 -13.69
C ALA A 189 2.27 13.05 -13.21
N ARG A 190 1.70 13.31 -12.03
CA ARG A 190 1.57 14.67 -11.49
C ARG A 190 2.14 14.77 -10.09
N ILE A 191 2.85 15.88 -9.84
CA ILE A 191 3.28 16.29 -8.51
C ILE A 191 2.34 17.37 -8.02
N TRP A 192 1.87 17.20 -6.78
CA TRP A 192 0.92 18.10 -6.12
C TRP A 192 1.52 18.63 -4.82
N ASP A 193 1.14 19.84 -4.44
CA ASP A 193 1.37 20.34 -3.09
C ASP A 193 0.40 19.64 -2.12
N ALA A 194 0.92 18.97 -1.10
CA ALA A 194 0.11 18.15 -0.19
C ALA A 194 -0.71 18.97 0.82
N SER A 195 -0.54 20.30 0.86
CA SER A 195 -1.28 21.21 1.74
C SER A 195 -2.39 21.96 1.02
N THR A 196 -2.21 22.26 -0.28
CA THR A 196 -3.18 23.04 -1.06
C THR A 196 -3.94 22.18 -2.08
N GLY A 197 -3.37 21.05 -2.50
CA GLY A 197 -3.90 20.22 -3.58
C GLY A 197 -3.61 20.78 -4.98
N GLU A 198 -2.77 21.81 -5.10
CA GLU A 198 -2.41 22.40 -6.38
C GLU A 198 -1.38 21.55 -7.14
N VAL A 199 -1.54 21.46 -8.45
CA VAL A 199 -0.57 20.78 -9.33
C VAL A 199 0.70 21.63 -9.43
N ILE A 200 1.84 21.07 -9.05
CA ILE A 200 3.17 21.69 -9.20
C ILE A 200 3.75 21.37 -10.58
N HIS A 201 3.71 20.09 -10.98
CA HIS A 201 4.25 19.62 -12.25
C HIS A 201 3.39 18.51 -12.83
N THR A 202 3.37 18.44 -14.18
CA THR A 202 2.79 17.34 -14.94
C THR A 202 3.86 16.77 -15.87
N TYR A 203 4.08 15.47 -15.79
CA TYR A 203 4.94 14.71 -16.69
C TYR A 203 4.05 13.92 -17.65
N THR A 204 4.35 13.99 -18.95
CA THR A 204 3.66 13.21 -19.98
C THR A 204 4.53 12.05 -20.42
N GLY A 205 3.95 10.88 -20.51
CA GLY A 205 4.61 9.64 -20.93
C GLY A 205 3.62 8.68 -21.57
N ASN A 206 4.09 7.46 -21.82
CA ASN A 206 3.18 6.38 -22.16
C ASN A 206 2.79 5.71 -20.84
N TRP A 207 1.53 5.41 -20.61
CA TRP A 207 0.96 4.64 -19.49
C TRP A 207 1.84 4.58 -18.21
N VAL A 208 1.50 5.37 -17.22
CA VAL A 208 2.18 5.34 -15.93
C VAL A 208 1.52 4.24 -15.09
N ARG A 209 2.27 3.18 -14.81
CA ARG A 209 1.79 2.02 -14.04
C ARG A 209 2.12 2.08 -12.57
N ASP A 210 3.26 2.73 -12.26
CA ASP A 210 3.80 2.76 -10.90
C ASP A 210 4.62 4.03 -10.69
N VAL A 211 4.54 4.60 -9.51
CA VAL A 211 5.31 5.77 -9.06
C VAL A 211 5.87 5.50 -7.66
N VAL A 212 7.13 5.86 -7.45
CA VAL A 212 7.86 5.66 -6.17
C VAL A 212 8.61 6.91 -5.75
#